data_21f5e8cb905415728d76ae86163b4a64
#
_entry.id   21f5e8cb905415728d76ae86163b4a64
#
_cell.length_a   1.000
_cell.length_b   1.000
_cell.length_c   1.000
_cell.angle_alpha   90.00
_cell.angle_beta   90.00
_cell.angle_gamma   90.00
#
_symmetry.space_group_name_H-M   'P 1'
#
loop_
_entity.id
_entity.type
_entity.pdbx_description
1 polymer ?
#
loop_
_entity_poly.entity_id
_entity_poly.type
_entity_poly.pdbx_seq_one_letter_code
_entity_poly.pdbx_strand_id
1 'polypeptide(L)'
;WARQDGAEIHWDKADFDTWRVYPTMRGRVTIGFDYSADALDTAASWSQPDFAFFNGTNVFLYPEGGDLNFESKVAFHTEDDWQIATGFTPDRTVGEYTVRDYHELVDMPTFVGRFDLDSLQIGRRWYRLATYPQGTMVGQAREVIWDQIVAMMPPMEKVFSDVPWDDYTTLMVFNSGFGGGSALEHSNS
;
A
#
# COMPACT_ATOMS: atom_id res chain seq x y z
N TRP A 1 3.25 10.34 19.88
CA TRP A 1 4.48 10.51 20.64
C TRP A 1 5.69 10.75 19.72
N ALA A 2 6.71 11.40 20.24
CA ALA A 2 7.98 11.57 19.55
C ALA A 2 9.15 11.24 20.48
N ARG A 3 10.19 10.60 19.96
CA ARG A 3 11.40 10.22 20.71
C ARG A 3 12.67 10.51 19.93
N GLN A 4 13.72 10.88 20.64
CA GLN A 4 15.07 10.99 20.10
C GLN A 4 16.00 10.11 20.93
N ASP A 5 16.71 9.18 20.28
CA ASP A 5 17.59 8.20 20.94
C ASP A 5 16.92 7.45 22.11
N GLY A 6 15.62 7.16 21.97
CA GLY A 6 14.78 6.47 22.95
C GLY A 6 14.17 7.38 24.05
N ALA A 7 14.61 8.62 24.19
CA ALA A 7 14.04 9.58 25.14
C ALA A 7 12.88 10.35 24.51
N GLU A 8 11.84 10.63 25.30
CA GLU A 8 10.73 11.46 24.83
C GLU A 8 11.20 12.90 24.59
N ILE A 9 10.72 13.49 23.49
CA ILE A 9 10.96 14.89 23.15
C ILE A 9 9.65 15.63 22.97
N HIS A 10 9.70 16.94 23.12
CA HIS A 10 8.52 17.78 22.98
C HIS A 10 8.01 17.76 21.55
N TRP A 11 6.70 17.72 21.39
CA TRP A 11 5.98 17.87 20.14
C TRP A 11 4.65 18.58 20.37
N ASP A 12 4.16 19.27 19.36
CA ASP A 12 2.81 19.83 19.36
C ASP A 12 2.16 19.67 17.97
N LYS A 13 0.87 19.87 17.91
CA LYS A 13 0.11 19.87 16.67
C LYS A 13 0.05 21.31 16.13
N ALA A 14 0.64 21.52 14.95
CA ALA A 14 0.68 22.83 14.32
C ALA A 14 -0.60 23.14 13.54
N ASP A 15 -1.18 22.11 12.89
CA ASP A 15 -2.41 22.19 12.12
C ASP A 15 -3.12 20.83 12.13
N PHE A 16 -4.19 20.70 11.37
CA PHE A 16 -5.01 19.48 11.27
C PHE A 16 -4.19 18.22 10.97
N ASP A 17 -3.23 18.31 10.06
CA ASP A 17 -2.39 17.23 9.55
C ASP A 17 -0.88 17.45 9.77
N THR A 18 -0.51 18.50 10.50
CA THR A 18 0.89 18.89 10.70
C THR A 18 1.28 18.83 12.18
N TRP A 19 2.39 18.14 12.46
CA TRP A 19 2.99 18.04 13.80
C TRP A 19 4.39 18.66 13.80
N ARG A 20 4.69 19.43 14.83
CA ARG A 20 6.04 19.94 15.09
C ARG A 20 6.71 19.09 16.15
N VAL A 21 7.92 18.68 15.86
CA VAL A 21 8.77 17.92 16.77
C VAL A 21 10.00 18.74 17.08
N TYR A 22 10.43 18.77 18.33
CA TYR A 22 11.52 19.63 18.83
C TYR A 22 12.72 18.77 19.25
N PRO A 23 13.58 18.33 18.31
CA PRO A 23 14.80 17.60 18.64
C PRO A 23 15.74 18.45 19.47
N THR A 24 16.37 17.87 20.48
CA THR A 24 17.33 18.58 21.35
C THR A 24 18.75 18.61 20.79
N MET A 25 19.01 17.72 19.82
CA MET A 25 20.30 17.61 19.12
C MET A 25 20.11 17.07 17.72
N ARG A 26 21.17 17.04 16.93
CA ARG A 26 21.16 16.36 15.64
C ARG A 26 21.19 14.85 15.86
N GLY A 27 20.24 14.12 15.27
CA GLY A 27 20.16 12.66 15.43
C GLY A 27 18.87 12.08 14.87
N ARG A 28 18.64 10.81 15.13
CA ARG A 28 17.44 10.10 14.71
C ARG A 28 16.25 10.51 15.58
N VAL A 29 15.15 10.85 14.93
CA VAL A 29 13.85 11.07 15.59
C VAL A 29 12.91 9.94 15.19
N THR A 30 12.20 9.39 16.16
CA THR A 30 11.13 8.41 15.94
C THR A 30 9.81 9.05 16.31
N ILE A 31 8.84 8.98 15.41
CA ILE A 31 7.47 9.46 15.60
C ILE A 31 6.55 8.25 15.56
N GLY A 32 5.62 8.17 16.49
CA GLY A 32 4.59 7.14 16.50
C GLY A 32 3.21 7.76 16.68
N PHE A 33 2.24 7.22 15.96
CA PHE A 33 0.85 7.62 16.01
C PHE A 33 -0.06 6.43 15.74
N ASP A 34 -1.29 6.54 16.21
CA ASP A 34 -2.36 5.61 15.88
C ASP A 34 -3.23 6.24 14.80
N TYR A 35 -3.65 5.45 13.83
CA TYR A 35 -4.50 5.88 12.74
C TYR A 35 -5.83 5.11 12.76
N SER A 36 -6.95 5.83 12.70
CA SER A 36 -8.29 5.23 12.61
C SER A 36 -8.68 5.07 11.15
N ALA A 37 -8.63 3.85 10.66
CA ALA A 37 -8.98 3.48 9.28
C ALA A 37 -10.42 2.96 9.23
N ASP A 38 -11.40 3.86 9.13
CA ASP A 38 -12.83 3.56 9.26
C ASP A 38 -13.66 3.85 7.99
N ALA A 39 -13.03 4.36 6.94
CA ALA A 39 -13.71 4.71 5.69
C ALA A 39 -13.31 3.79 4.54
N LEU A 40 -14.24 2.99 4.04
CA LEU A 40 -14.06 2.23 2.81
C LEU A 40 -14.31 3.12 1.60
N ASP A 41 -13.24 3.64 1.05
CA ASP A 41 -13.20 4.46 -0.16
C ASP A 41 -11.89 4.18 -0.90
N THR A 42 -11.83 4.42 -2.21
CA THR A 42 -10.59 4.21 -2.99
C THR A 42 -9.44 5.12 -2.58
N ALA A 43 -9.72 6.30 -2.04
CA ALA A 43 -8.71 7.25 -1.58
C ALA A 43 -8.50 7.26 -0.05
N ALA A 44 -9.30 6.50 0.71
CA ALA A 44 -9.24 6.45 2.17
C ALA A 44 -8.46 5.23 2.68
N SER A 45 -8.63 4.92 3.95
CA SER A 45 -8.09 3.72 4.59
C SER A 45 -9.17 3.06 5.43
N TRP A 46 -9.18 1.74 5.40
CA TRP A 46 -10.22 0.94 6.05
C TRP A 46 -9.65 -0.29 6.73
N SER A 47 -10.14 -0.61 7.90
CA SER A 47 -9.70 -1.77 8.67
C SER A 47 -10.86 -2.61 9.18
N GLN A 48 -10.58 -3.91 9.31
CA GLN A 48 -11.40 -4.92 9.93
C GLN A 48 -10.53 -5.72 10.92
N PRO A 49 -11.09 -6.54 11.80
CA PRO A 49 -10.30 -7.31 12.76
C PRO A 49 -9.23 -8.23 12.16
N ASP A 50 -9.39 -8.60 10.89
CA ASP A 50 -8.49 -9.52 10.18
C ASP A 50 -7.87 -8.91 8.92
N PHE A 51 -8.08 -7.60 8.69
CA PHE A 51 -7.68 -6.96 7.44
C PHE A 51 -7.52 -5.45 7.58
N ALA A 52 -6.58 -4.89 6.85
CA ALA A 52 -6.45 -3.45 6.64
C ALA A 52 -6.13 -3.14 5.17
N PHE A 53 -6.76 -2.10 4.67
CA PHE A 53 -6.43 -1.43 3.43
C PHE A 53 -6.03 0.01 3.74
N PHE A 54 -4.96 0.49 3.14
CA PHE A 54 -4.61 1.90 3.23
C PHE A 54 -3.95 2.43 1.95
N ASN A 55 -4.17 3.71 1.71
CA ASN A 55 -3.39 4.51 0.77
C ASN A 55 -2.25 5.20 1.52
N GLY A 56 -1.07 5.25 0.92
CA GLY A 56 0.12 5.81 1.53
C GLY A 56 -0.03 7.27 1.95
N THR A 57 -0.80 8.07 1.20
CA THR A 57 -1.12 9.46 1.53
C THR A 57 -1.81 9.64 2.87
N ASN A 58 -2.48 8.61 3.40
CA ASN A 58 -3.18 8.68 4.67
C ASN A 58 -2.28 8.37 5.88
N VAL A 59 -1.16 7.67 5.66
CA VAL A 59 -0.37 7.09 6.76
C VAL A 59 1.10 7.49 6.76
N PHE A 60 1.69 7.84 5.61
CA PHE A 60 3.10 8.19 5.56
C PHE A 60 3.33 9.68 5.74
N LEU A 61 4.25 9.99 6.66
CA LEU A 61 4.66 11.35 6.97
C LEU A 61 5.80 11.81 6.05
N TYR A 62 5.87 13.12 5.83
CA TYR A 62 7.00 13.76 5.17
C TYR A 62 7.40 15.06 5.88
N PRO A 63 8.65 15.50 5.80
CA PRO A 63 9.09 16.76 6.39
C PRO A 63 8.57 17.95 5.58
N GLU A 64 7.79 18.83 6.19
CA GLU A 64 7.30 20.05 5.56
C GLU A 64 8.47 20.92 5.07
N GLY A 65 8.38 21.41 3.82
CA GLY A 65 9.41 22.23 3.19
C GLY A 65 10.72 21.50 2.87
N GLY A 66 10.75 20.17 3.04
CA GLY A 66 11.88 19.32 2.68
C GLY A 66 11.83 18.86 1.21
N ASP A 67 12.95 18.29 0.75
CA ASP A 67 13.00 17.55 -0.51
C ASP A 67 12.24 16.22 -0.33
N LEU A 68 11.40 15.86 -1.28
CA LEU A 68 10.64 14.62 -1.31
C LEU A 68 11.41 13.46 -1.98
N ASN A 69 12.60 13.73 -2.52
CA ASN A 69 13.50 12.72 -3.09
C ASN A 69 14.35 12.06 -1.99
N PHE A 70 13.72 11.29 -1.12
CA PHE A 70 14.42 10.53 -0.08
C PHE A 70 14.02 9.06 -0.14
N GLU A 71 15.01 8.18 -0.13
CA GLU A 71 14.79 6.75 -0.03
C GLU A 71 14.17 6.40 1.32
N SER A 72 13.17 5.53 1.28
CA SER A 72 12.47 5.06 2.47
C SER A 72 12.53 3.54 2.56
N LYS A 73 12.47 3.03 3.79
CA LYS A 73 12.23 1.62 4.07
C LYS A 73 10.92 1.46 4.80
N VAL A 74 10.08 0.58 4.28
CA VAL A 74 8.80 0.21 4.87
C VAL A 74 8.93 -1.19 5.44
N ALA A 75 8.52 -1.38 6.68
CA ALA A 75 8.44 -2.69 7.32
C ALA A 75 7.05 -2.87 7.93
N PHE A 76 6.44 -4.02 7.67
CA PHE A 76 5.16 -4.39 8.24
C PHE A 76 5.36 -5.37 9.39
N HIS A 77 4.79 -5.06 10.55
CA HIS A 77 4.74 -5.94 11.70
C HIS A 77 3.28 -6.38 11.90
N THR A 78 3.00 -7.62 11.61
CA THR A 78 1.65 -8.18 11.53
C THR A 78 1.55 -9.45 12.35
N GLU A 79 0.34 -10.02 12.46
CA GLU A 79 0.15 -11.40 12.93
C GLU A 79 0.81 -12.39 11.96
N ASP A 80 1.22 -13.55 12.48
CA ASP A 80 2.02 -14.54 11.74
C ASP A 80 1.36 -15.07 10.46
N ASP A 81 0.02 -15.10 10.42
CA ASP A 81 -0.79 -15.60 9.32
C ASP A 81 -1.35 -14.50 8.39
N TRP A 82 -0.91 -13.27 8.59
CA TRP A 82 -1.30 -12.15 7.72
C TRP A 82 -0.38 -12.06 6.50
N GLN A 83 -0.98 -11.71 5.38
CA GLN A 83 -0.30 -11.47 4.11
C GLN A 83 -0.23 -9.98 3.80
N ILE A 84 0.67 -9.61 2.89
CA ILE A 84 0.84 -8.24 2.40
C ILE A 84 0.73 -8.29 0.87
N ALA A 85 -0.12 -7.43 0.30
CA ALA A 85 -0.17 -7.18 -1.13
C ALA A 85 -0.03 -5.68 -1.38
N THR A 86 0.99 -5.31 -2.14
CA THR A 86 1.39 -3.93 -2.40
C THR A 86 2.21 -3.85 -3.69
N GLY A 87 2.33 -2.67 -4.25
CA GLY A 87 3.24 -2.37 -5.35
C GLY A 87 4.69 -2.09 -4.93
N PHE A 88 5.00 -2.05 -3.64
CA PHE A 88 6.37 -1.82 -3.18
C PHE A 88 7.35 -2.90 -3.65
N THR A 89 8.58 -2.50 -3.95
CA THR A 89 9.67 -3.43 -4.29
C THR A 89 10.14 -4.16 -3.03
N PRO A 90 10.02 -5.51 -2.99
CA PRO A 90 10.48 -6.29 -1.85
C PRO A 90 11.99 -6.13 -1.61
N ASP A 91 12.40 -6.00 -0.36
CA ASP A 91 13.80 -6.10 0.06
C ASP A 91 14.20 -7.57 0.27
N ARG A 92 15.46 -7.82 0.63
CA ARG A 92 15.96 -9.17 0.95
C ARG A 92 15.34 -9.74 2.22
N THR A 93 14.93 -8.88 3.15
CA THR A 93 14.23 -9.26 4.37
C THR A 93 12.74 -9.38 4.09
N VAL A 94 12.14 -10.50 4.44
CA VAL A 94 10.70 -10.72 4.27
C VAL A 94 9.92 -9.68 5.07
N GLY A 95 8.95 -9.05 4.43
CA GLY A 95 8.12 -8.00 5.03
C GLY A 95 8.76 -6.61 5.06
N GLU A 96 9.97 -6.46 4.49
CA GLU A 96 10.62 -5.17 4.29
C GLU A 96 10.63 -4.79 2.80
N TYR A 97 10.52 -3.50 2.54
CA TYR A 97 10.45 -2.93 1.20
C TYR A 97 11.31 -1.68 1.12
N THR A 98 11.96 -1.48 -0.01
CA THR A 98 12.70 -0.25 -0.31
C THR A 98 11.91 0.58 -1.31
N VAL A 99 11.82 1.88 -1.03
CA VAL A 99 11.05 2.85 -1.81
C VAL A 99 11.95 4.02 -2.15
N ARG A 100 11.98 4.40 -3.41
CA ARG A 100 12.93 5.35 -3.99
C ARG A 100 12.72 6.79 -3.49
N ASP A 101 11.48 7.22 -3.43
CA ASP A 101 11.11 8.59 -3.06
C ASP A 101 9.71 8.64 -2.41
N TYR A 102 9.32 9.81 -1.93
CA TYR A 102 8.02 9.97 -1.26
C TYR A 102 6.84 9.80 -2.21
N HIS A 103 6.97 10.14 -3.49
CA HIS A 103 5.88 9.97 -4.47
C HIS A 103 5.58 8.48 -4.67
N GLU A 104 6.62 7.67 -4.83
CA GLU A 104 6.48 6.22 -4.88
C GLU A 104 5.93 5.66 -3.55
N LEU A 105 6.38 6.19 -2.41
CA LEU A 105 5.91 5.75 -1.08
C LEU A 105 4.40 5.90 -0.90
N VAL A 106 3.83 6.99 -1.38
CA VAL A 106 2.39 7.27 -1.20
C VAL A 106 1.51 6.71 -2.32
N ASP A 107 2.09 6.37 -3.47
CA ASP A 107 1.38 5.83 -4.64
C ASP A 107 1.21 4.30 -4.60
N MET A 108 1.43 3.66 -3.45
CA MET A 108 1.36 2.20 -3.28
C MET A 108 0.25 1.83 -2.30
N PRO A 109 -1.00 1.65 -2.78
CA PRO A 109 -2.07 1.13 -1.95
C PRO A 109 -1.69 -0.27 -1.47
N THR A 110 -2.06 -0.58 -0.23
CA THR A 110 -1.59 -1.79 0.43
C THR A 110 -2.71 -2.53 1.14
N PHE A 111 -2.79 -3.84 0.93
CA PHE A 111 -3.56 -4.78 1.74
C PHE A 111 -2.65 -5.46 2.75
N VAL A 112 -3.10 -5.54 3.97
CA VAL A 112 -2.45 -6.26 5.07
C VAL A 112 -3.50 -7.08 5.81
N GLY A 113 -3.34 -8.39 5.93
CA GLY A 113 -4.32 -9.22 6.63
C GLY A 113 -4.59 -10.57 5.99
N ARG A 114 -5.81 -11.09 6.18
CA ARG A 114 -6.28 -12.35 5.61
C ARG A 114 -7.15 -12.06 4.38
N PHE A 115 -6.63 -12.37 3.22
CA PHE A 115 -7.29 -12.22 1.92
C PHE A 115 -6.80 -13.28 0.96
N ASP A 116 -7.48 -13.45 -0.17
CA ASP A 116 -7.00 -14.36 -1.22
C ASP A 116 -5.96 -13.61 -2.07
N LEU A 117 -4.79 -14.23 -2.25
CA LEU A 117 -3.70 -13.70 -3.06
C LEU A 117 -3.15 -14.79 -3.96
N ASP A 118 -3.14 -14.54 -5.24
CA ASP A 118 -2.40 -15.33 -6.23
C ASP A 118 -1.72 -14.43 -7.26
N SER A 119 -0.85 -15.04 -8.05
CA SER A 119 -0.09 -14.36 -9.06
C SER A 119 0.05 -15.21 -10.31
N LEU A 120 0.16 -14.54 -11.45
CA LEU A 120 0.37 -15.16 -12.74
C LEU A 120 1.43 -14.40 -13.52
N GLN A 121 2.34 -15.11 -14.15
CA GLN A 121 3.29 -14.51 -15.07
C GLN A 121 2.70 -14.44 -16.49
N ILE A 122 2.61 -13.23 -17.04
CA ILE A 122 2.20 -12.96 -18.42
C ILE A 122 3.38 -12.31 -19.14
N GLY A 123 3.92 -13.02 -20.13
CA GLY A 123 5.16 -12.59 -20.77
C GLY A 123 6.34 -12.56 -19.78
N ARG A 124 6.90 -11.39 -19.52
CA ARG A 124 8.01 -11.19 -18.58
C ARG A 124 7.59 -10.59 -17.25
N ARG A 125 6.31 -10.23 -17.09
CA ARG A 125 5.78 -9.49 -15.95
C ARG A 125 4.95 -10.37 -15.03
N TRP A 126 4.94 -10.01 -13.77
CA TRP A 126 4.08 -10.64 -12.77
C TRP A 126 2.84 -9.80 -12.53
N TYR A 127 1.70 -10.45 -12.53
CA TYR A 127 0.40 -9.88 -12.17
C TYR A 127 -0.09 -10.57 -10.90
N ARG A 128 -0.48 -9.78 -9.91
CA ARG A 128 -1.04 -10.27 -8.65
C ARG A 128 -2.48 -9.83 -8.53
N LEU A 129 -3.30 -10.70 -7.95
CA LEU A 129 -4.70 -10.43 -7.65
C LEU A 129 -4.95 -10.71 -6.17
N ALA A 130 -5.19 -9.64 -5.41
CA ALA A 130 -5.57 -9.70 -4.00
C ALA A 130 -7.06 -9.36 -3.86
N THR A 131 -7.81 -10.21 -3.17
CA THR A 131 -9.26 -10.05 -3.01
C THR A 131 -9.69 -10.24 -1.56
N TYR A 132 -10.48 -9.30 -1.02
CA TYR A 132 -11.04 -9.34 0.32
C TYR A 132 -12.57 -9.13 0.27
N PRO A 133 -13.39 -9.81 1.10
CA PRO A 133 -13.02 -10.83 2.09
C PRO A 133 -12.52 -12.13 1.46
N GLN A 134 -11.70 -12.85 2.22
CA GLN A 134 -11.19 -14.16 1.82
C GLN A 134 -12.35 -15.11 1.44
N GLY A 135 -12.19 -15.86 0.35
CA GLY A 135 -13.19 -16.80 -0.15
C GLY A 135 -14.35 -16.17 -0.93
N THR A 136 -14.40 -14.85 -1.09
CA THR A 136 -15.47 -14.18 -1.85
C THR A 136 -15.31 -14.36 -3.35
N MET A 137 -14.08 -14.26 -3.86
CA MET A 137 -13.76 -14.40 -5.28
C MET A 137 -12.93 -15.67 -5.49
N VAL A 138 -13.59 -16.81 -5.62
CA VAL A 138 -12.94 -18.13 -5.74
C VAL A 138 -13.52 -18.96 -6.88
N GLY A 139 -12.83 -20.06 -7.26
CA GLY A 139 -13.26 -20.98 -8.30
C GLY A 139 -13.49 -20.27 -9.65
N GLN A 140 -14.57 -20.61 -10.34
CA GLN A 140 -14.86 -20.09 -11.68
C GLN A 140 -14.90 -18.55 -11.78
N ALA A 141 -15.36 -17.86 -10.72
CA ALA A 141 -15.39 -16.39 -10.73
C ALA A 141 -13.96 -15.82 -10.79
N ARG A 142 -13.02 -16.41 -10.08
CA ARG A 142 -11.62 -16.00 -10.08
C ARG A 142 -10.93 -16.37 -11.40
N GLU A 143 -11.21 -17.53 -11.94
CA GLU A 143 -10.71 -17.97 -13.26
C GLU A 143 -11.11 -16.99 -14.36
N VAL A 144 -12.38 -16.56 -14.38
CA VAL A 144 -12.87 -15.56 -15.36
C VAL A 144 -12.10 -14.24 -15.27
N ILE A 145 -11.77 -13.76 -14.06
CA ILE A 145 -10.96 -12.54 -13.90
C ILE A 145 -9.55 -12.75 -14.48
N TRP A 146 -8.92 -13.88 -14.17
CA TRP A 146 -7.61 -14.19 -14.73
C TRP A 146 -7.62 -14.32 -16.25
N ASP A 147 -8.62 -14.98 -16.82
CA ASP A 147 -8.77 -15.08 -18.28
C ASP A 147 -8.91 -13.70 -18.92
N GLN A 148 -9.64 -12.78 -18.29
CA GLN A 148 -9.76 -11.40 -18.76
C GLN A 148 -8.43 -10.64 -18.68
N ILE A 149 -7.69 -10.75 -17.57
CA ILE A 149 -6.38 -10.14 -17.41
C ILE A 149 -5.42 -10.66 -18.50
N VAL A 150 -5.32 -11.97 -18.67
CA VAL A 150 -4.49 -12.62 -19.70
C VAL A 150 -4.84 -12.15 -21.12
N ALA A 151 -6.13 -12.03 -21.42
CA ALA A 151 -6.58 -11.59 -22.73
C ALA A 151 -6.33 -10.09 -22.99
N MET A 152 -6.41 -9.26 -21.94
CA MET A 152 -6.33 -7.80 -22.05
C MET A 152 -4.90 -7.28 -22.08
N MET A 153 -3.99 -7.84 -21.29
CA MET A 153 -2.63 -7.30 -21.13
C MET A 153 -1.82 -7.24 -22.43
N PRO A 154 -1.72 -8.30 -23.28
CA PRO A 154 -0.93 -8.22 -24.50
C PRO A 154 -1.37 -7.15 -25.52
N PRO A 155 -2.66 -6.93 -25.77
CA PRO A 155 -3.09 -5.83 -26.64
C PRO A 155 -2.85 -4.44 -26.00
N MET A 156 -2.97 -4.28 -24.67
CA MET A 156 -2.65 -3.02 -24.00
C MET A 156 -1.15 -2.68 -24.11
N GLU A 157 -0.27 -3.64 -23.92
CA GLU A 157 1.17 -3.46 -24.09
C GLU A 157 1.56 -3.04 -25.52
N LYS A 158 0.77 -3.37 -26.53
CA LYS A 158 1.00 -2.92 -27.90
C LYS A 158 0.60 -1.47 -28.15
N VAL A 159 -0.33 -0.94 -27.39
CA VAL A 159 -0.78 0.46 -27.48
C VAL A 159 0.25 1.38 -26.83
N PHE A 160 0.78 0.97 -25.69
CA PHE A 160 1.82 1.70 -24.97
C PHE A 160 3.16 1.04 -25.25
N SER A 161 4.04 1.73 -25.97
CA SER A 161 5.35 1.21 -26.40
C SER A 161 6.29 0.90 -25.23
N ASP A 162 5.99 1.39 -24.04
CA ASP A 162 6.71 1.15 -22.80
C ASP A 162 5.71 0.81 -21.68
N VAL A 163 6.07 -0.17 -20.86
CA VAL A 163 5.32 -0.57 -19.68
C VAL A 163 6.21 -0.32 -18.46
N PRO A 164 5.85 0.63 -17.60
CA PRO A 164 6.74 1.17 -16.57
C PRO A 164 6.92 0.26 -15.33
N TRP A 165 6.33 -0.94 -15.31
CA TRP A 165 6.42 -1.87 -14.19
C TRP A 165 6.90 -3.27 -14.62
N ASP A 166 7.54 -3.96 -13.70
CA ASP A 166 7.82 -5.40 -13.77
C ASP A 166 6.73 -6.25 -13.10
N ASP A 167 6.09 -5.68 -12.11
CA ASP A 167 4.99 -6.25 -11.33
C ASP A 167 3.77 -5.33 -11.35
N TYR A 168 2.56 -5.90 -11.42
CA TYR A 168 1.30 -5.18 -11.26
C TYR A 168 0.40 -5.89 -10.25
N THR A 169 -0.15 -5.15 -9.29
CA THR A 169 -1.00 -5.72 -8.22
C THR A 169 -2.39 -5.14 -8.26
N THR A 170 -3.40 -5.95 -8.52
CA THR A 170 -4.80 -5.55 -8.43
C THR A 170 -5.33 -5.86 -7.04
N LEU A 171 -5.86 -4.86 -6.36
CA LEU A 171 -6.45 -4.94 -5.02
C LEU A 171 -7.97 -4.77 -5.11
N MET A 172 -8.75 -5.76 -4.71
CA MET A 172 -10.21 -5.73 -4.80
C MET A 172 -10.86 -5.97 -3.43
N VAL A 173 -11.71 -5.05 -3.01
CA VAL A 173 -12.57 -5.22 -1.83
C VAL A 173 -14.02 -5.42 -2.29
N PHE A 174 -14.63 -6.49 -1.83
CA PHE A 174 -16.05 -6.79 -2.05
C PHE A 174 -16.83 -6.47 -0.77
N ASN A 175 -17.69 -5.46 -0.83
CA ASN A 175 -18.56 -5.10 0.29
C ASN A 175 -20.00 -5.02 -0.20
N SER A 176 -20.89 -5.82 0.41
CA SER A 176 -22.31 -5.87 0.07
C SER A 176 -23.08 -4.57 0.30
N GLY A 177 -22.51 -3.64 1.09
CA GLY A 177 -23.07 -2.31 1.32
C GLY A 177 -22.77 -1.29 0.20
N PHE A 178 -21.91 -1.65 -0.76
CA PHE A 178 -21.55 -0.80 -1.89
C PHE A 178 -22.42 -1.13 -3.09
N GLY A 179 -23.30 -0.23 -3.47
CA GLY A 179 -24.20 -0.38 -4.63
C GLY A 179 -23.56 -0.09 -5.99
N GLY A 180 -22.25 -0.20 -6.13
CA GLY A 180 -21.50 0.06 -7.36
C GLY A 180 -20.03 -0.29 -7.22
N GLY A 181 -19.24 -0.13 -8.29
CA GLY A 181 -17.80 -0.25 -8.30
C GLY A 181 -17.14 1.12 -8.35
N SER A 182 -16.05 1.29 -7.63
CA SER A 182 -15.12 2.41 -7.76
C SER A 182 -13.71 1.86 -7.88
N ALA A 183 -12.87 2.51 -8.65
CA ALA A 183 -11.48 2.14 -8.81
C ALA A 183 -10.60 3.39 -8.81
N LEU A 184 -9.37 3.24 -8.35
CA LEU A 184 -8.31 4.21 -8.45
C LEU A 184 -7.09 3.49 -9.00
N GLU A 185 -6.50 4.04 -10.05
CA GLU A 185 -5.27 3.56 -10.67
C GLU A 185 -4.05 4.19 -10.02
N HIS A 186 -3.01 3.40 -9.88
CA HIS A 186 -1.70 3.78 -9.38
C HIS A 186 -0.61 3.35 -10.36
N SER A 187 0.63 3.68 -10.12
CA SER A 187 1.73 3.42 -11.08
C SER A 187 1.94 1.93 -11.37
N ASN A 188 1.64 1.04 -10.43
CA ASN A 188 1.73 -0.42 -10.61
C ASN A 188 0.64 -1.20 -9.85
N SER A 189 -0.50 -0.57 -9.57
CA SER A 189 -1.67 -1.21 -8.96
C SER A 189 -2.98 -0.51 -9.30
#